data_89a6ed33b7d7dd3b2de719297d06ca24
#
_entry.id   89a6ed33b7d7dd3b2de719297d06ca24
#
_cell.length_a   1.000
_cell.length_b   1.000
_cell.length_c   1.000
_cell.angle_alpha   90.00
_cell.angle_beta   90.00
_cell.angle_gamma   90.00
#
_symmetry.space_group_name_H-M   'P 1'
#
loop_
_entity.id
_entity.type
_entity.pdbx_description
1 polymer ?
#
loop_
_entity_poly.entity_id
_entity_poly.type
_entity_poly.pdbx_seq_one_letter_code
_entity_poly.pdbx_strand_id
1 'polypeptide(L)'
;EESQAGLKALTGLDDDSIAWLTGQAKTLSTTMTKEGLRVRQSAAEILDAFMLVGSAKPELLGDKEALKAVTEEAMRLQAAAKDITLNEAVDSLTLSLNQYGAATDQAGRFTNVLAAGSQAGSANIASQAKAIRNAGTAAASANVPIEQTVALIETLAYRGIKDEVAGTGLKKFFLVLQTGADETNPKIVGLDKALENLKNKNMDAGAIKKMFGEEGYNTASVILQNTEMVKDFTAAVTGTNVAYEQAAINSDTAQAK
;
A
#
# COMPACT_ATOMS: atom_id res chain seq x y z
N GLU A 1 -24.32 2.05 -19.62
CA GLU A 1 -24.10 3.20 -20.55
C GLU A 1 -23.45 4.38 -19.83
N GLU A 2 -23.93 4.76 -18.64
CA GLU A 2 -23.41 5.90 -17.88
C GLU A 2 -21.93 5.71 -17.49
N SER A 3 -21.54 4.55 -16.93
CA SER A 3 -20.16 4.24 -16.57
C SER A 3 -19.21 4.17 -17.77
N GLN A 4 -19.70 3.75 -18.94
CA GLN A 4 -18.93 3.77 -20.19
C GLN A 4 -18.68 5.21 -20.67
N ALA A 5 -19.71 6.05 -20.62
CA ALA A 5 -19.59 7.46 -20.98
C ALA A 5 -18.63 8.19 -20.03
N GLY A 6 -18.72 7.90 -18.73
CA GLY A 6 -17.81 8.41 -17.73
C GLY A 6 -16.36 7.98 -17.96
N LEU A 7 -16.13 6.70 -18.23
CA LEU A 7 -14.82 6.15 -18.56
C LEU A 7 -14.21 6.86 -19.79
N LYS A 8 -14.97 6.99 -20.86
CA LYS A 8 -14.53 7.70 -22.07
C LYS A 8 -14.23 9.17 -21.81
N ALA A 9 -15.10 9.86 -21.09
CA ALA A 9 -14.96 11.30 -20.82
C ALA A 9 -13.72 11.62 -19.97
N LEU A 10 -13.42 10.80 -18.97
CA LEU A 10 -12.31 11.04 -18.04
C LEU A 10 -10.96 10.50 -18.53
N THR A 11 -10.98 9.42 -19.30
CA THR A 11 -9.74 8.77 -19.76
C THR A 11 -9.31 9.18 -21.17
N GLY A 12 -10.24 9.66 -21.99
CA GLY A 12 -9.98 9.97 -23.40
C GLY A 12 -9.69 8.74 -24.28
N LEU A 13 -9.99 7.53 -23.78
CA LEU A 13 -9.80 6.28 -24.53
C LEU A 13 -10.70 6.23 -25.78
N ASP A 14 -10.20 5.58 -26.82
CA ASP A 14 -10.97 5.32 -28.04
C ASP A 14 -12.10 4.29 -27.81
N ASP A 15 -13.03 4.23 -28.78
CA ASP A 15 -14.21 3.38 -28.67
C ASP A 15 -13.87 1.88 -28.62
N ASP A 16 -12.80 1.44 -29.28
CA ASP A 16 -12.33 0.05 -29.25
C ASP A 16 -11.80 -0.33 -27.87
N SER A 17 -11.03 0.55 -27.25
CA SER A 17 -10.53 0.36 -25.87
C SER A 17 -11.66 0.35 -24.85
N ILE A 18 -12.65 1.26 -24.99
CA ILE A 18 -13.85 1.27 -24.14
C ILE A 18 -14.68 0.00 -24.31
N ALA A 19 -14.87 -0.47 -25.55
CA ALA A 19 -15.58 -1.71 -25.83
C ALA A 19 -14.86 -2.93 -25.21
N TRP A 20 -13.54 -2.97 -25.34
CA TRP A 20 -12.73 -4.04 -24.77
C TRP A 20 -12.81 -4.05 -23.23
N LEU A 21 -12.61 -2.90 -22.55
CA LEU A 21 -12.73 -2.76 -21.11
C LEU A 21 -14.14 -3.12 -20.61
N THR A 22 -15.18 -2.73 -21.37
CA THR A 22 -16.57 -3.12 -21.07
C THR A 22 -16.75 -4.63 -21.12
N GLY A 23 -16.17 -5.29 -22.11
CA GLY A 23 -16.16 -6.74 -22.23
C GLY A 23 -15.43 -7.39 -21.04
N GLN A 24 -14.27 -6.85 -20.64
CA GLN A 24 -13.54 -7.33 -19.47
C GLN A 24 -14.34 -7.15 -18.17
N ALA A 25 -14.97 -5.99 -17.97
CA ALA A 25 -15.80 -5.75 -16.79
C ALA A 25 -16.96 -6.73 -16.67
N LYS A 26 -17.65 -7.01 -17.79
CA LYS A 26 -18.72 -8.02 -17.84
C LYS A 26 -18.19 -9.42 -17.52
N THR A 27 -17.06 -9.79 -18.12
CA THR A 27 -16.42 -11.08 -17.85
C THR A 27 -16.03 -11.22 -16.39
N LEU A 28 -15.35 -10.21 -15.84
CA LEU A 28 -14.91 -10.21 -14.43
C LEU A 28 -16.11 -10.26 -13.46
N SER A 29 -17.21 -9.58 -13.77
CA SER A 29 -18.41 -9.57 -12.89
C SER A 29 -19.17 -10.90 -12.88
N THR A 30 -18.95 -11.77 -13.84
CA THR A 30 -19.71 -13.03 -14.01
C THR A 30 -18.88 -14.29 -13.84
N THR A 31 -17.54 -14.18 -13.89
CA THR A 31 -16.64 -15.32 -13.78
C THR A 31 -15.90 -15.31 -12.43
N MET A 32 -15.58 -16.50 -11.97
CA MET A 32 -14.57 -16.65 -10.93
C MET A 32 -13.21 -16.24 -11.53
N THR A 33 -12.37 -15.59 -10.75
CA THR A 33 -10.97 -15.36 -11.17
C THR A 33 -10.31 -16.69 -11.52
N LYS A 34 -9.15 -16.66 -12.21
CA LYS A 34 -8.39 -17.89 -12.52
C LYS A 34 -8.11 -18.74 -11.28
N GLU A 35 -8.12 -18.11 -10.13
CA GLU A 35 -7.89 -18.71 -8.82
C GLU A 35 -9.18 -19.15 -8.11
N GLY A 36 -10.32 -19.03 -8.75
CA GLY A 36 -11.59 -19.45 -8.19
C GLY A 36 -12.25 -18.45 -7.24
N LEU A 37 -11.77 -17.20 -7.19
CA LEU A 37 -12.37 -16.15 -6.37
C LEU A 37 -13.61 -15.59 -7.06
N ARG A 38 -14.72 -15.53 -6.32
CA ARG A 38 -15.95 -14.92 -6.81
C ARG A 38 -15.84 -13.41 -6.74
N VAL A 39 -16.02 -12.75 -7.88
CA VAL A 39 -16.10 -11.29 -7.96
C VAL A 39 -17.48 -10.84 -7.48
N ARG A 40 -17.53 -9.89 -6.55
CA ARG A 40 -18.78 -9.36 -6.00
C ARG A 40 -19.24 -8.09 -6.68
N GLN A 41 -18.36 -7.45 -7.42
CA GLN A 41 -18.61 -6.18 -8.08
C GLN A 41 -19.42 -6.39 -9.35
N SER A 42 -20.35 -5.48 -9.59
CA SER A 42 -21.05 -5.36 -10.87
C SER A 42 -20.10 -4.89 -11.97
N ALA A 43 -20.45 -5.13 -13.20
CA ALA A 43 -19.70 -4.62 -14.35
C ALA A 43 -19.58 -3.08 -14.35
N ALA A 44 -20.56 -2.36 -13.80
CA ALA A 44 -20.51 -0.91 -13.66
C ALA A 44 -19.44 -0.47 -12.65
N GLU A 45 -19.39 -1.10 -11.47
CA GLU A 45 -18.36 -0.82 -10.45
C GLU A 45 -16.94 -1.13 -10.95
N ILE A 46 -16.79 -2.17 -11.77
CA ILE A 46 -15.50 -2.51 -12.39
C ILE A 46 -15.09 -1.46 -13.43
N LEU A 47 -16.05 -0.96 -14.24
CA LEU A 47 -15.78 0.13 -15.17
C LEU A 47 -15.38 1.43 -14.44
N ASP A 48 -16.04 1.74 -13.34
CA ASP A 48 -15.67 2.88 -12.49
C ASP A 48 -14.27 2.69 -11.88
N ALA A 49 -13.90 1.46 -11.50
CA ALA A 49 -12.54 1.16 -11.05
C ALA A 49 -11.50 1.33 -12.17
N PHE A 50 -11.77 0.90 -13.40
CA PHE A 50 -10.88 1.20 -14.55
C PHE A 50 -10.68 2.70 -14.73
N MET A 51 -11.75 3.48 -14.61
CA MET A 51 -11.69 4.94 -14.70
C MET A 51 -10.80 5.54 -13.59
N LEU A 52 -10.98 5.09 -12.36
CA LEU A 52 -10.19 5.57 -11.22
C LEU A 52 -8.71 5.19 -11.36
N VAL A 53 -8.39 3.95 -11.73
CA VAL A 53 -7.01 3.52 -11.99
C VAL A 53 -6.40 4.33 -13.12
N GLY A 54 -7.09 4.51 -14.23
CA GLY A 54 -6.62 5.31 -15.36
C GLY A 54 -6.40 6.78 -15.02
N SER A 55 -7.24 7.35 -14.15
CA SER A 55 -7.06 8.72 -13.65
C SER A 55 -5.88 8.85 -12.70
N ALA A 56 -5.68 7.85 -11.82
CA ALA A 56 -4.58 7.84 -10.86
C ALA A 56 -3.21 7.52 -11.50
N LYS A 57 -3.22 6.73 -12.59
CA LYS A 57 -2.05 6.31 -13.35
C LYS A 57 -2.27 6.53 -14.84
N PRO A 58 -2.21 7.80 -15.34
CA PRO A 58 -2.52 8.12 -16.74
C PRO A 58 -1.65 7.37 -17.76
N GLU A 59 -0.46 6.96 -17.39
CA GLU A 59 0.42 6.14 -18.23
C GLU A 59 -0.22 4.79 -18.63
N LEU A 60 -1.16 4.27 -17.85
CA LEU A 60 -1.88 3.02 -18.15
C LEU A 60 -2.95 3.18 -19.21
N LEU A 61 -3.34 4.40 -19.57
CA LEU A 61 -4.34 4.64 -20.62
C LEU A 61 -3.82 4.20 -22.00
N GLY A 62 -2.49 4.13 -22.17
CA GLY A 62 -1.86 3.57 -23.36
C GLY A 62 -1.69 2.04 -23.34
N ASP A 63 -1.98 1.37 -22.21
CA ASP A 63 -1.84 -0.07 -22.00
C ASP A 63 -3.03 -0.64 -21.25
N LYS A 64 -4.07 -1.00 -21.98
CA LYS A 64 -5.33 -1.53 -21.41
C LYS A 64 -5.17 -2.85 -20.65
N GLU A 65 -4.18 -3.66 -20.99
CA GLU A 65 -3.88 -4.91 -20.27
C GLU A 65 -3.27 -4.60 -18.89
N ALA A 66 -2.34 -3.65 -18.82
CA ALA A 66 -1.78 -3.19 -17.56
C ALA A 66 -2.83 -2.48 -16.70
N LEU A 67 -3.71 -1.67 -17.30
CA LEU A 67 -4.85 -1.04 -16.63
C LEU A 67 -5.76 -2.09 -15.99
N LYS A 68 -6.11 -3.13 -16.74
CA LYS A 68 -6.88 -4.27 -16.23
C LYS A 68 -6.17 -4.98 -15.08
N ALA A 69 -4.89 -5.29 -15.24
CA ALA A 69 -4.10 -6.02 -14.23
C ALA A 69 -4.05 -5.26 -12.88
N VAL A 70 -3.80 -3.96 -12.89
CA VAL A 70 -3.81 -3.13 -11.66
C VAL A 70 -5.20 -3.09 -11.03
N THR A 71 -6.25 -3.01 -11.85
CA THR A 71 -7.63 -3.03 -11.35
C THR A 71 -7.97 -4.37 -10.69
N GLU A 72 -7.55 -5.49 -11.27
CA GLU A 72 -7.74 -6.83 -10.68
C GLU A 72 -7.02 -6.95 -9.33
N GLU A 73 -5.82 -6.36 -9.19
CA GLU A 73 -5.12 -6.33 -7.90
C GLU A 73 -5.84 -5.47 -6.86
N ALA A 74 -6.42 -4.33 -7.25
CA ALA A 74 -7.25 -3.53 -6.35
C ALA A 74 -8.52 -4.28 -5.90
N MET A 75 -9.16 -5.02 -6.80
CA MET A 75 -10.28 -5.90 -6.47
C MET A 75 -9.87 -7.01 -5.49
N ARG A 76 -8.67 -7.59 -5.68
CA ARG A 76 -8.11 -8.58 -4.75
C ARG A 76 -7.84 -7.97 -3.38
N LEU A 77 -7.28 -6.76 -3.33
CA LEU A 77 -7.04 -6.03 -2.08
C LEU A 77 -8.34 -5.78 -1.32
N GLN A 78 -9.40 -5.32 -2.02
CA GLN A 78 -10.72 -5.16 -1.43
C GLN A 78 -11.28 -6.49 -0.90
N ALA A 79 -11.18 -7.56 -1.68
CA ALA A 79 -11.67 -8.88 -1.27
C ALA A 79 -10.93 -9.41 -0.02
N ALA A 80 -9.65 -9.08 0.13
CA ALA A 80 -8.87 -9.44 1.31
C ALA A 80 -9.29 -8.64 2.56
N ALA A 81 -9.60 -7.36 2.41
CA ALA A 81 -9.74 -6.42 3.51
C ALA A 81 -11.12 -6.37 4.17
N LYS A 82 -12.18 -6.75 3.52
CA LYS A 82 -13.61 -6.69 3.96
C LYS A 82 -14.18 -5.31 4.34
N ASP A 83 -13.36 -4.42 4.89
CA ASP A 83 -13.74 -3.15 5.51
C ASP A 83 -13.42 -1.92 4.66
N ILE A 84 -12.99 -2.12 3.41
CA ILE A 84 -12.76 -1.04 2.44
C ILE A 84 -13.62 -1.23 1.20
N THR A 85 -13.96 -0.12 0.57
CA THR A 85 -14.63 -0.09 -0.75
C THR A 85 -13.61 -0.37 -1.86
N LEU A 86 -14.12 -0.69 -3.07
CA LEU A 86 -13.25 -0.84 -4.24
C LEU A 86 -12.49 0.46 -4.56
N ASN A 87 -13.14 1.61 -4.41
CA ASN A 87 -12.50 2.91 -4.61
C ASN A 87 -11.33 3.14 -3.63
N GLU A 88 -11.51 2.81 -2.35
CA GLU A 88 -10.45 2.91 -1.35
C GLU A 88 -9.30 1.91 -1.63
N ALA A 89 -9.61 0.73 -2.14
CA ALA A 89 -8.59 -0.23 -2.56
C ALA A 89 -7.79 0.28 -3.77
N VAL A 90 -8.47 0.85 -4.78
CA VAL A 90 -7.83 1.50 -5.93
C VAL A 90 -6.92 2.64 -5.47
N ASP A 91 -7.44 3.54 -4.64
CA ASP A 91 -6.67 4.67 -4.13
C ASP A 91 -5.43 4.22 -3.34
N SER A 92 -5.60 3.24 -2.44
CA SER A 92 -4.51 2.73 -1.62
C SER A 92 -3.39 2.10 -2.47
N LEU A 93 -3.76 1.28 -3.45
CA LEU A 93 -2.80 0.60 -4.31
C LEU A 93 -2.11 1.58 -5.26
N THR A 94 -2.87 2.40 -6.00
CA THR A 94 -2.31 3.33 -6.99
C THR A 94 -1.46 4.42 -6.34
N LEU A 95 -1.89 4.95 -5.19
CA LEU A 95 -1.09 5.90 -4.42
C LEU A 95 0.26 5.30 -4.00
N SER A 96 0.23 4.08 -3.45
CA SER A 96 1.46 3.40 -3.03
C SER A 96 2.41 3.17 -4.21
N LEU A 97 1.90 2.66 -5.33
CA LEU A 97 2.68 2.48 -6.56
C LEU A 97 3.28 3.81 -7.06
N ASN A 98 2.49 4.88 -7.10
CA ASN A 98 2.94 6.19 -7.56
C ASN A 98 4.02 6.80 -6.66
N GLN A 99 3.86 6.73 -5.35
CA GLN A 99 4.84 7.28 -4.41
C GLN A 99 6.18 6.56 -4.47
N TYR A 100 6.16 5.26 -4.75
CA TYR A 100 7.37 4.45 -4.93
C TYR A 100 7.92 4.48 -6.35
N GLY A 101 7.23 5.10 -7.31
CA GLY A 101 7.59 5.02 -8.72
C GLY A 101 7.63 3.58 -9.21
N ALA A 102 6.79 2.71 -8.63
CA ALA A 102 6.79 1.29 -8.90
C ALA A 102 6.12 0.98 -10.24
N ALA A 103 6.72 0.06 -11.00
CA ALA A 103 6.12 -0.45 -12.22
C ALA A 103 4.83 -1.24 -11.93
N THR A 104 3.95 -1.34 -12.91
CA THR A 104 2.63 -1.96 -12.75
C THR A 104 2.67 -3.45 -12.44
N ASP A 105 3.74 -4.15 -12.85
CA ASP A 105 4.00 -5.55 -12.50
C ASP A 105 4.27 -5.76 -11.00
N GLN A 106 4.54 -4.69 -10.24
CA GLN A 106 4.68 -4.71 -8.79
C GLN A 106 3.34 -4.64 -8.04
N ALA A 107 2.22 -4.43 -8.73
CA ALA A 107 0.92 -4.26 -8.08
C ALA A 107 0.55 -5.44 -7.18
N GLY A 108 0.78 -6.67 -7.61
CA GLY A 108 0.54 -7.87 -6.80
C GLY A 108 1.40 -7.92 -5.53
N ARG A 109 2.67 -7.52 -5.62
CA ARG A 109 3.56 -7.42 -4.46
C ARG A 109 3.03 -6.41 -3.45
N PHE A 110 2.67 -5.19 -3.90
CA PHE A 110 2.11 -4.16 -3.02
C PHE A 110 0.80 -4.58 -2.38
N THR A 111 -0.09 -5.21 -3.14
CA THR A 111 -1.35 -5.78 -2.63
C THR A 111 -1.09 -6.78 -1.52
N ASN A 112 -0.15 -7.72 -1.70
CA ASN A 112 0.19 -8.71 -0.68
C ASN A 112 0.82 -8.07 0.56
N VAL A 113 1.69 -7.07 0.41
CA VAL A 113 2.31 -6.38 1.54
C VAL A 113 1.27 -5.66 2.40
N LEU A 114 0.33 -4.93 1.78
CA LEU A 114 -0.74 -4.23 2.49
C LEU A 114 -1.67 -5.22 3.23
N ALA A 115 -2.07 -6.29 2.55
CA ALA A 115 -2.93 -7.32 3.15
C ALA A 115 -2.22 -8.06 4.29
N ALA A 116 -0.95 -8.44 4.10
CA ALA A 116 -0.16 -9.13 5.13
C ALA A 116 0.10 -8.24 6.34
N GLY A 117 0.38 -6.94 6.14
CA GLY A 117 0.51 -5.98 7.23
C GLY A 117 -0.76 -5.87 8.06
N SER A 118 -1.90 -5.71 7.40
CA SER A 118 -3.21 -5.67 8.06
C SER A 118 -3.55 -6.96 8.82
N GLN A 119 -3.08 -8.11 8.37
CA GLN A 119 -3.26 -9.37 9.07
C GLN A 119 -2.32 -9.52 10.27
N ALA A 120 -1.07 -9.11 10.12
CA ALA A 120 -0.04 -9.32 11.13
C ALA A 120 -0.07 -8.28 12.25
N GLY A 121 -0.54 -7.06 11.97
CA GLY A 121 -0.42 -5.93 12.88
C GLY A 121 -1.75 -5.30 13.30
N SER A 122 -1.67 -4.05 13.72
CA SER A 122 -2.79 -3.29 14.31
C SER A 122 -3.33 -2.17 13.41
N ALA A 123 -2.72 -1.93 12.25
CA ALA A 123 -3.22 -1.01 11.25
C ALA A 123 -3.93 -1.81 10.14
N ASN A 124 -5.21 -1.55 9.93
CA ASN A 124 -5.90 -2.07 8.75
C ASN A 124 -5.43 -1.36 7.46
N ILE A 125 -5.86 -1.85 6.29
CA ILE A 125 -5.41 -1.31 5.00
C ILE A 125 -5.72 0.18 4.86
N ALA A 126 -6.88 0.64 5.34
CA ALA A 126 -7.24 2.05 5.33
C ALA A 126 -6.28 2.91 6.17
N SER A 127 -5.92 2.43 7.36
CA SER A 127 -4.94 3.07 8.25
C SER A 127 -3.53 3.11 7.63
N GLN A 128 -3.10 1.98 7.04
CA GLN A 128 -1.83 1.92 6.31
C GLN A 128 -1.81 2.94 5.14
N ALA A 129 -2.87 3.02 4.35
CA ALA A 129 -2.98 3.95 3.23
C ALA A 129 -2.86 5.42 3.66
N LYS A 130 -3.49 5.79 4.77
CA LYS A 130 -3.37 7.14 5.35
C LYS A 130 -1.94 7.46 5.79
N ALA A 131 -1.25 6.50 6.43
CA ALA A 131 0.15 6.66 6.80
C ALA A 131 1.07 6.76 5.57
N ILE A 132 0.88 5.89 4.57
CA ILE A 132 1.65 5.88 3.33
C ILE A 132 1.45 7.20 2.56
N ARG A 133 0.25 7.75 2.54
CA ARG A 133 -0.03 9.05 1.90
C ARG A 133 0.94 10.14 2.34
N ASN A 134 1.28 10.17 3.60
CA ASN A 134 2.19 11.16 4.18
C ASN A 134 3.66 10.75 4.09
N ALA A 135 3.98 9.46 4.25
CA ALA A 135 5.35 8.98 4.39
C ALA A 135 5.93 8.33 3.13
N GLY A 136 5.11 7.83 2.21
CA GLY A 136 5.55 6.95 1.13
C GLY A 136 6.62 7.54 0.23
N THR A 137 6.49 8.80 -0.17
CA THR A 137 7.50 9.49 -0.98
C THR A 137 8.83 9.64 -0.22
N ALA A 138 8.79 9.96 1.08
CA ALA A 138 9.98 10.07 1.89
C ALA A 138 10.65 8.71 2.11
N ALA A 139 9.86 7.65 2.31
CA ALA A 139 10.36 6.28 2.41
C ALA A 139 11.04 5.83 1.10
N ALA A 140 10.39 6.04 -0.04
CA ALA A 140 10.94 5.73 -1.35
C ALA A 140 12.25 6.49 -1.61
N SER A 141 12.28 7.79 -1.28
CA SER A 141 13.48 8.63 -1.39
C SER A 141 14.62 8.14 -0.50
N ALA A 142 14.31 7.55 0.65
CA ALA A 142 15.27 6.94 1.56
C ALA A 142 15.71 5.51 1.16
N ASN A 143 15.25 4.98 0.01
CA ASN A 143 15.41 3.59 -0.42
C ASN A 143 14.85 2.58 0.61
N VAL A 144 13.81 2.95 1.34
CA VAL A 144 13.11 2.05 2.25
C VAL A 144 11.97 1.39 1.47
N PRO A 145 12.01 0.08 1.20
CA PRO A 145 11.00 -0.60 0.42
C PRO A 145 9.65 -0.63 1.12
N ILE A 146 8.59 -0.91 0.37
CA ILE A 146 7.21 -0.91 0.89
C ILE A 146 7.04 -1.89 2.07
N GLU A 147 7.73 -3.03 2.06
CA GLU A 147 7.70 -4.02 3.13
C GLU A 147 8.18 -3.42 4.45
N GLN A 148 9.32 -2.74 4.44
CA GLN A 148 9.87 -2.10 5.64
C GLN A 148 9.03 -0.90 6.07
N THR A 149 8.45 -0.16 5.13
CA THR A 149 7.55 0.96 5.43
C THR A 149 6.28 0.48 6.11
N VAL A 150 5.66 -0.58 5.62
CA VAL A 150 4.49 -1.19 6.28
C VAL A 150 4.87 -1.76 7.64
N ALA A 151 6.04 -2.40 7.77
CA ALA A 151 6.53 -2.89 9.06
C ALA A 151 6.69 -1.77 10.10
N LEU A 152 7.19 -0.60 9.69
CA LEU A 152 7.27 0.58 10.56
C LEU A 152 5.88 1.11 10.94
N ILE A 153 4.95 1.15 10.00
CA ILE A 153 3.56 1.55 10.25
C ILE A 153 2.90 0.61 11.27
N GLU A 154 3.07 -0.71 11.13
CA GLU A 154 2.52 -1.68 12.07
C GLU A 154 3.18 -1.61 13.45
N THR A 155 4.48 -1.35 13.50
CA THR A 155 5.21 -1.13 14.76
C THR A 155 4.67 0.10 15.50
N LEU A 156 4.43 1.19 14.79
CA LEU A 156 3.81 2.39 15.35
C LEU A 156 2.37 2.13 15.79
N ALA A 157 1.60 1.44 14.96
CA ALA A 157 0.20 1.10 15.27
C ALA A 157 0.05 0.22 16.50
N TYR A 158 0.98 -0.70 16.73
CA TYR A 158 1.03 -1.51 17.95
C TYR A 158 1.12 -0.65 19.20
N ARG A 159 1.77 0.52 19.13
CA ARG A 159 1.89 1.49 20.22
C ARG A 159 0.84 2.60 20.16
N GLY A 160 -0.19 2.46 19.34
CA GLY A 160 -1.31 3.40 19.23
C GLY A 160 -1.06 4.60 18.32
N ILE A 161 0.06 4.65 17.59
CA ILE A 161 0.35 5.71 16.63
C ILE A 161 -0.09 5.21 15.24
N LYS A 162 -1.20 5.73 14.73
CA LYS A 162 -1.87 5.25 13.50
C LYS A 162 -2.16 6.39 12.52
N ASP A 163 -2.65 6.00 11.35
CA ASP A 163 -3.19 6.91 10.33
C ASP A 163 -2.19 8.01 9.92
N GLU A 164 -2.67 9.21 9.74
CA GLU A 164 -1.90 10.37 9.32
C GLU A 164 -0.81 10.75 10.33
N VAL A 165 -1.01 10.48 11.61
CA VAL A 165 -0.01 10.75 12.67
C VAL A 165 1.22 9.85 12.47
N ALA A 166 1.02 8.56 12.21
CA ALA A 166 2.10 7.64 11.89
C ALA A 166 2.84 8.09 10.63
N GLY A 167 2.10 8.45 9.58
CA GLY A 167 2.69 8.91 8.32
C GLY A 167 3.52 10.18 8.47
N THR A 168 3.01 11.17 9.20
CA THR A 168 3.73 12.44 9.46
C THR A 168 5.00 12.20 10.26
N GLY A 169 4.92 11.37 11.30
CA GLY A 169 6.07 11.00 12.11
C GLY A 169 7.13 10.24 11.29
N LEU A 170 6.72 9.28 10.46
CA LEU A 170 7.63 8.54 9.57
C LEU A 170 8.27 9.44 8.52
N LYS A 171 7.51 10.34 7.90
CA LYS A 171 8.06 11.32 6.97
C LYS A 171 9.21 12.10 7.61
N LYS A 172 8.99 12.61 8.81
CA LYS A 172 10.02 13.34 9.56
C LYS A 172 11.21 12.45 9.92
N PHE A 173 10.94 11.23 10.36
CA PHE A 173 11.97 10.23 10.68
C PHE A 173 12.89 9.98 9.48
N PHE A 174 12.34 9.68 8.31
CA PHE A 174 13.12 9.47 7.09
C PHE A 174 13.91 10.70 6.66
N LEU A 175 13.32 11.90 6.74
CA LEU A 175 14.02 13.13 6.39
C LEU A 175 15.24 13.39 7.29
N VAL A 176 15.10 13.17 8.60
CA VAL A 176 16.20 13.31 9.55
C VAL A 176 17.32 12.32 9.24
N LEU A 177 16.98 11.06 8.94
CA LEU A 177 17.99 10.05 8.61
C LEU A 177 18.71 10.33 7.29
N GLN A 178 17.99 10.82 6.27
CA GLN A 178 18.58 11.13 4.96
C GLN A 178 19.52 12.35 5.00
N THR A 179 19.31 13.27 5.92
CA THR A 179 20.11 14.49 6.08
C THR A 179 21.13 14.40 7.21
N GLY A 180 21.17 13.28 7.90
CA GLY A 180 22.06 13.01 9.03
C GLY A 180 23.37 12.34 8.61
N ALA A 181 23.98 11.63 9.55
CA ALA A 181 25.23 10.92 9.34
C ALA A 181 25.04 9.69 8.41
N ASP A 182 26.06 9.39 7.61
CA ASP A 182 26.00 8.30 6.63
C ASP A 182 25.67 6.94 7.23
N GLU A 183 26.19 6.64 8.43
CA GLU A 183 25.94 5.37 9.12
C GLU A 183 24.48 5.19 9.59
N THR A 184 23.70 6.26 9.64
CA THR A 184 22.26 6.21 9.98
C THR A 184 21.34 6.54 8.82
N ASN A 185 21.91 6.74 7.63
CA ASN A 185 21.14 7.03 6.43
C ASN A 185 20.73 5.73 5.72
N PRO A 186 19.41 5.40 5.68
CA PRO A 186 18.93 4.16 5.04
C PRO A 186 19.30 4.04 3.57
N LYS A 187 19.43 5.18 2.87
CA LYS A 187 19.84 5.20 1.46
C LYS A 187 21.27 4.69 1.25
N ILE A 188 22.12 4.81 2.27
CA ILE A 188 23.53 4.41 2.22
C ILE A 188 23.73 3.01 2.78
N VAL A 189 23.20 2.75 3.97
CA VAL A 189 23.47 1.49 4.70
C VAL A 189 22.25 0.52 4.74
N GLY A 190 21.10 0.91 4.21
CA GLY A 190 19.85 0.19 4.39
C GLY A 190 19.17 0.49 5.73
N LEU A 191 17.85 0.27 5.81
CA LEU A 191 17.07 0.60 7.02
C LEU A 191 17.52 -0.23 8.22
N ASP A 192 17.69 -1.54 8.06
CA ASP A 192 18.04 -2.43 9.19
C ASP A 192 19.36 -2.02 9.85
N LYS A 193 20.37 -1.71 9.04
CA LYS A 193 21.67 -1.26 9.56
C LYS A 193 21.59 0.15 10.14
N ALA A 194 20.83 1.03 9.53
CA ALA A 194 20.58 2.37 10.06
C ALA A 194 19.92 2.31 11.45
N LEU A 195 18.90 1.45 11.63
CA LEU A 195 18.24 1.24 12.92
C LEU A 195 19.15 0.62 13.95
N GLU A 196 19.97 -0.37 13.56
CA GLU A 196 20.98 -0.97 14.44
C GLU A 196 22.00 0.09 14.92
N ASN A 197 22.51 0.89 14.01
CA ASN A 197 23.46 1.96 14.34
C ASN A 197 22.84 3.02 15.24
N LEU A 198 21.58 3.41 15.00
CA LEU A 198 20.83 4.33 15.88
C LEU A 198 20.63 3.74 17.28
N LYS A 199 20.24 2.47 17.37
CA LYS A 199 20.06 1.77 18.65
C LYS A 199 21.37 1.71 19.45
N ASN A 200 22.48 1.45 18.77
CA ASN A 200 23.81 1.38 19.39
C ASN A 200 24.31 2.73 19.94
N LYS A 201 23.72 3.85 19.51
CA LYS A 201 24.02 5.18 20.09
C LYS A 201 23.50 5.33 21.52
N ASN A 202 22.60 4.45 21.98
CA ASN A 202 22.01 4.48 23.33
C ASN A 202 21.49 5.88 23.70
N MET A 203 20.81 6.53 22.79
CA MET A 203 20.30 7.89 22.97
C MET A 203 19.26 7.94 24.07
N ASP A 204 19.42 8.86 25.00
CA ASP A 204 18.38 9.21 25.97
C ASP A 204 17.27 10.07 25.32
N ALA A 205 16.22 10.35 26.06
CA ALA A 205 15.09 11.15 25.58
C ALA A 205 15.50 12.53 25.05
N GLY A 206 16.48 13.17 25.69
CA GLY A 206 17.00 14.45 25.26
C GLY A 206 17.74 14.38 23.93
N ALA A 207 18.55 13.36 23.73
CA ALA A 207 19.26 13.13 22.48
C ALA A 207 18.30 12.78 21.32
N ILE A 208 17.28 11.95 21.56
CA ILE A 208 16.25 11.63 20.58
C ILE A 208 15.46 12.89 20.20
N LYS A 209 15.05 13.67 21.19
CA LYS A 209 14.35 14.95 20.97
C LYS A 209 15.21 15.96 20.18
N LYS A 210 16.50 16.04 20.49
CA LYS A 210 17.44 16.89 19.76
C LYS A 210 17.61 16.47 18.30
N MET A 211 17.67 15.16 18.03
CA MET A 211 17.87 14.62 16.67
C MET A 211 16.62 14.71 15.82
N PHE A 212 15.47 14.30 16.37
CA PHE A 212 14.21 14.17 15.60
C PHE A 212 13.22 15.32 15.82
N GLY A 213 13.51 16.21 16.76
CA GLY A 213 12.62 17.28 17.16
C GLY A 213 11.44 16.79 18.00
N GLU A 214 10.65 17.74 18.50
CA GLU A 214 9.50 17.44 19.37
C GLU A 214 8.43 16.58 18.67
N GLU A 215 8.11 16.92 17.43
CA GLU A 215 7.12 16.19 16.64
C GLU A 215 7.59 14.79 16.20
N GLY A 216 8.90 14.59 15.99
CA GLY A 216 9.47 13.30 15.61
C GLY A 216 9.82 12.41 16.79
N TYR A 217 9.85 12.95 18.00
CA TYR A 217 10.30 12.26 19.21
C TYR A 217 9.52 10.96 19.47
N ASN A 218 8.20 11.00 19.47
CA ASN A 218 7.37 9.82 19.76
C ASN A 218 7.59 8.72 18.73
N THR A 219 7.60 9.06 17.45
CA THR A 219 7.83 8.12 16.35
C THR A 219 9.20 7.46 16.46
N ALA A 220 10.25 8.27 16.60
CA ALA A 220 11.62 7.77 16.74
C ALA A 220 11.79 6.90 17.98
N SER A 221 11.24 7.31 19.12
CA SER A 221 11.32 6.55 20.38
C SER A 221 10.65 5.18 20.25
N VAL A 222 9.45 5.11 19.64
CA VAL A 222 8.75 3.84 19.43
C VAL A 222 9.56 2.93 18.52
N ILE A 223 10.07 3.43 17.40
CA ILE A 223 10.84 2.64 16.45
C ILE A 223 12.12 2.10 17.11
N LEU A 224 12.89 2.97 17.78
CA LEU A 224 14.16 2.57 18.40
C LEU A 224 13.99 1.57 19.56
N GLN A 225 12.87 1.64 20.28
CA GLN A 225 12.52 0.67 21.32
C GLN A 225 12.01 -0.67 20.78
N ASN A 226 11.63 -0.74 19.51
CA ASN A 226 10.94 -1.89 18.90
C ASN A 226 11.59 -2.34 17.58
N THR A 227 12.93 -2.24 17.46
CA THR A 227 13.64 -2.59 16.22
C THR A 227 13.46 -4.05 15.81
N GLU A 228 13.37 -4.98 16.78
CA GLU A 228 13.09 -6.40 16.46
C GLU A 228 11.68 -6.58 15.92
N MET A 229 10.68 -5.87 16.46
CA MET A 229 9.31 -5.89 15.94
C MET A 229 9.25 -5.39 14.49
N VAL A 230 10.05 -4.38 14.12
CA VAL A 230 10.18 -3.93 12.72
C VAL A 230 10.68 -5.07 11.84
N LYS A 231 11.67 -5.85 12.27
CA LYS A 231 12.18 -7.01 11.54
C LYS A 231 11.13 -8.10 11.41
N ASP A 232 10.41 -8.40 12.50
CA ASP A 232 9.37 -9.43 12.52
C ASP A 232 8.22 -9.07 11.55
N PHE A 233 7.74 -7.83 11.58
CA PHE A 233 6.73 -7.38 10.62
C PHE A 233 7.26 -7.37 9.19
N THR A 234 8.51 -6.95 8.97
CA THR A 234 9.13 -7.01 7.64
C THR A 234 9.13 -8.44 7.10
N ALA A 235 9.51 -9.41 7.92
CA ALA A 235 9.48 -10.82 7.54
C ALA A 235 8.05 -11.30 7.25
N ALA A 236 7.08 -10.90 8.07
CA ALA A 236 5.67 -11.29 7.92
C ALA A 236 5.03 -10.78 6.62
N VAL A 237 5.49 -9.63 6.09
CA VAL A 237 4.90 -9.03 4.88
C VAL A 237 5.72 -9.28 3.61
N THR A 238 6.90 -9.88 3.71
CA THR A 238 7.80 -10.07 2.56
C THR A 238 7.56 -11.39 1.86
N GLY A 239 7.35 -11.36 0.55
CA GLY A 239 7.24 -12.55 -0.29
C GLY A 239 6.00 -13.41 -0.01
N THR A 240 4.92 -12.79 0.50
CA THR A 240 3.68 -13.49 0.89
C THR A 240 2.65 -13.54 -0.23
N ASN A 241 1.64 -14.40 -0.04
CA ASN A 241 0.46 -14.53 -0.89
C ASN A 241 -0.83 -14.22 -0.09
N VAL A 242 -0.70 -13.47 1.00
CA VAL A 242 -1.75 -13.27 1.99
C VAL A 242 -3.01 -12.62 1.40
N ALA A 243 -2.86 -11.66 0.50
CA ALA A 243 -4.03 -11.03 -0.14
C ALA A 243 -4.91 -12.06 -0.87
N TYR A 244 -4.26 -12.99 -1.56
CA TYR A 244 -4.92 -14.06 -2.27
C TYR A 244 -5.63 -15.03 -1.32
N GLU A 245 -4.93 -15.48 -0.28
CA GLU A 245 -5.47 -16.41 0.73
C GLU A 245 -6.66 -15.79 1.48
N GLN A 246 -6.55 -14.54 1.90
CA GLN A 246 -7.63 -13.82 2.56
C GLN A 246 -8.84 -13.59 1.63
N ALA A 247 -8.60 -13.21 0.38
CA ALA A 247 -9.66 -13.04 -0.59
C ALA A 247 -10.41 -14.36 -0.85
N ALA A 248 -9.71 -15.50 -0.91
CA ALA A 248 -10.30 -16.82 -1.05
C ALA A 248 -11.20 -17.16 0.15
N ILE A 249 -10.70 -17.03 1.37
CA ILE A 249 -11.47 -17.28 2.61
C ILE A 249 -12.70 -16.39 2.67
N ASN A 250 -12.57 -15.11 2.34
CA ASN A 250 -13.66 -14.15 2.37
C ASN A 250 -14.72 -14.42 1.30
N SER A 251 -14.32 -14.98 0.16
CA SER A 251 -15.25 -15.39 -0.90
C SER A 251 -16.06 -16.63 -0.51
N ASP A 252 -15.43 -17.62 0.13
CA ASP A 252 -16.10 -18.85 0.56
C ASP A 252 -17.17 -18.57 1.64
N THR A 253 -16.87 -17.72 2.60
CA THR A 253 -17.84 -17.34 3.65
C THR A 253 -19.06 -16.59 3.13
N ALA A 254 -18.98 -15.99 1.95
CA ALA A 254 -20.11 -15.32 1.31
C ALA A 254 -21.00 -16.27 0.49
N GLN A 255 -20.50 -17.45 0.15
CA GLN A 255 -21.30 -18.51 -0.52
C GLN A 255 -22.16 -19.29 0.47
N ALA A 256 -21.81 -19.27 1.76
CA ALA A 256 -22.52 -19.96 2.83
C ALA A 256 -23.73 -19.19 3.40
N LYS A 257 -24.01 -18.00 2.87
CA LYS A 257 -25.19 -17.17 3.19
C LYS A 257 -26.05 -16.96 1.95
#